data_ebc0e1ef52322a69fd0d4793e14cf0e9
#
_entry.id   ebc0e1ef52322a69fd0d4793e14cf0e9
#
_cell.length_a   1.000
_cell.length_b   1.000
_cell.length_c   1.000
_cell.angle_alpha   90.00
_cell.angle_beta   90.00
_cell.angle_gamma   90.00
#
_symmetry.space_group_name_H-M   'P 1'
#
loop_
_entity.id
_entity.type
_entity.pdbx_description
1 polymer ?
#
loop_
_entity_poly.entity_id
_entity_poly.type
_entity_poly.pdbx_seq_one_letter_code
_entity_poly.pdbx_strand_id
1 'polypeptide(L)'
;LSFAIRDLNASGGLVISASHNPPDDNGSKFYHGHGGQFVPPHDQTLADTIAEVERVERMPFDRGVSTGLIREISESVHVNYIAANIAAVSPPARPWIPVVFTPLHGTAHTSVGDVLEAAGVPVTAQPEQSVPDGRFPTVPFKSPNPESAEALDLAIQTAQENGIDLVMGCDPDAD
;
A
#
# COMPACT_ATOMS: atom_id res chain seq x y z
N LEU A 1 -4.67 -5.14 -0.65
CA LEU A 1 -5.99 -5.60 -0.16
C LEU A 1 -6.78 -6.34 -1.24
N SER A 2 -6.99 -5.74 -2.42
CA SER A 2 -7.78 -6.31 -3.52
C SER A 2 -7.36 -7.75 -3.90
N PHE A 3 -6.04 -8.00 -3.98
CA PHE A 3 -5.50 -9.34 -4.19
C PHE A 3 -5.85 -10.28 -3.04
N ALA A 4 -5.63 -9.87 -1.80
CA ALA A 4 -5.88 -10.70 -0.62
C ALA A 4 -7.35 -11.10 -0.49
N ILE A 5 -8.29 -10.21 -0.83
CA ILE A 5 -9.73 -10.53 -0.86
C ILE A 5 -10.01 -11.72 -1.77
N ARG A 6 -9.43 -11.72 -2.98
CA ARG A 6 -9.63 -12.81 -3.96
C ARG A 6 -8.88 -14.08 -3.57
N ASP A 7 -7.64 -13.97 -3.11
CA ASP A 7 -6.81 -15.11 -2.70
C ASP A 7 -7.41 -15.86 -1.52
N LEU A 8 -7.98 -15.13 -0.55
CA LEU A 8 -8.64 -15.67 0.63
C LEU A 8 -10.12 -16.00 0.42
N ASN A 9 -10.67 -15.70 -0.77
CA ASN A 9 -12.12 -15.81 -1.03
C ASN A 9 -12.96 -15.08 0.03
N ALA A 10 -12.52 -13.89 0.45
CA ALA A 10 -13.19 -13.08 1.45
C ALA A 10 -14.42 -12.39 0.86
N SER A 11 -15.44 -12.16 1.70
CA SER A 11 -16.69 -11.49 1.27
C SER A 11 -16.51 -10.02 0.94
N GLY A 12 -15.43 -9.39 1.40
CA GLY A 12 -15.11 -8.00 1.15
C GLY A 12 -13.87 -7.57 1.93
N GLY A 13 -13.54 -6.29 1.88
CA GLY A 13 -12.39 -5.73 2.58
C GLY A 13 -12.55 -4.27 2.93
N LEU A 14 -11.75 -3.83 3.88
CA LEU A 14 -11.68 -2.45 4.36
C LEU A 14 -10.20 -2.04 4.47
N VAL A 15 -9.86 -0.85 3.95
CA VAL A 15 -8.60 -0.17 4.20
C VAL A 15 -8.88 1.11 4.97
N ILE A 16 -8.12 1.34 6.02
CA ILE A 16 -8.09 2.62 6.74
C ILE A 16 -6.86 3.37 6.25
N SER A 17 -7.09 4.39 5.45
CA SER A 17 -6.04 5.21 4.81
C SER A 17 -6.61 6.54 4.35
N ALA A 18 -5.84 7.59 4.51
CA ALA A 18 -6.08 8.89 3.88
C ALA A 18 -5.15 9.11 2.67
N SER A 19 -4.56 8.03 2.12
CA SER A 19 -3.63 8.07 0.99
C SER A 19 -2.45 9.01 1.29
N HIS A 20 -2.25 10.05 0.50
CA HIS A 20 -1.17 11.03 0.61
C HIS A 20 -1.54 12.31 1.38
N ASN A 21 -2.65 12.31 2.09
CA ASN A 21 -3.06 13.43 2.93
C ASN A 21 -2.13 13.59 4.16
N PRO A 22 -2.16 14.76 4.82
CA PRO A 22 -1.43 14.97 6.06
C PRO A 22 -1.78 13.96 7.16
N PRO A 23 -0.89 13.75 8.17
CA PRO A 23 -1.03 12.72 9.20
C PRO A 23 -2.31 12.81 10.04
N ASP A 24 -2.92 13.98 10.14
CA ASP A 24 -4.12 14.21 10.92
C ASP A 24 -5.41 13.76 10.20
N ASP A 25 -5.32 13.50 8.90
CA ASP A 25 -6.43 13.01 8.10
C ASP A 25 -6.57 11.49 8.21
N ASN A 26 -7.78 11.02 8.01
CA ASN A 26 -8.08 9.59 7.95
C ASN A 26 -9.21 9.32 6.97
N GLY A 27 -9.34 8.06 6.54
CA GLY A 27 -10.39 7.64 5.63
C GLY A 27 -10.61 6.14 5.66
N SER A 28 -11.66 5.70 4.99
CA SER A 28 -11.97 4.29 4.83
C SER A 28 -12.33 3.98 3.39
N LYS A 29 -11.70 2.97 2.81
CA LYS A 29 -11.98 2.46 1.46
C LYS A 29 -12.56 1.06 1.58
N PHE A 30 -13.75 0.83 1.05
CA PHE A 30 -14.45 -0.46 1.09
C PHE A 30 -14.33 -1.19 -0.24
N TYR A 31 -14.24 -2.51 -0.17
CA TYR A 31 -14.04 -3.37 -1.34
C TYR A 31 -15.01 -4.53 -1.34
N HIS A 32 -15.51 -4.88 -2.51
CA HIS A 32 -16.33 -6.08 -2.77
C HIS A 32 -15.50 -7.36 -2.69
N GLY A 33 -16.17 -8.51 -2.53
CA GLY A 33 -15.54 -9.82 -2.54
C GLY A 33 -14.78 -10.16 -3.84
N HIS A 34 -15.09 -9.50 -4.95
CA HIS A 34 -14.30 -9.63 -6.18
C HIS A 34 -13.04 -8.73 -6.23
N GLY A 35 -12.77 -7.96 -5.16
CA GLY A 35 -11.58 -7.12 -5.01
C GLY A 35 -11.69 -5.70 -5.60
N GLY A 36 -12.82 -5.32 -6.20
CA GLY A 36 -13.06 -3.95 -6.65
C GLY A 36 -13.49 -3.04 -5.51
N GLN A 37 -13.08 -1.77 -5.55
CA GLN A 37 -13.53 -0.77 -4.58
C GLN A 37 -15.02 -0.46 -4.78
N PHE A 38 -15.73 -0.11 -3.71
CA PHE A 38 -17.10 0.38 -3.79
C PHE A 38 -17.14 1.70 -4.55
N VAL A 39 -18.03 1.76 -5.52
CA VAL A 39 -18.34 2.94 -6.34
C VAL A 39 -19.86 3.12 -6.39
N PRO A 40 -20.38 4.27 -6.83
CA PRO A 40 -21.82 4.47 -6.95
C PRO A 40 -22.52 3.33 -7.72
N PRO A 41 -23.68 2.85 -7.23
CA PRO A 41 -24.44 3.34 -6.07
C PRO A 41 -24.09 2.66 -4.73
N HIS A 42 -23.15 1.71 -4.71
CA HIS A 42 -22.89 0.86 -3.54
C HIS A 42 -22.24 1.62 -2.38
N ASP A 43 -21.39 2.58 -2.67
CA ASP A 43 -20.77 3.49 -1.69
C ASP A 43 -21.82 4.31 -0.94
N GLN A 44 -22.82 4.87 -1.65
CA GLN A 44 -23.90 5.61 -1.03
C GLN A 44 -24.77 4.69 -0.16
N THR A 45 -25.12 3.49 -0.65
CA THR A 45 -25.88 2.52 0.13
C THR A 45 -25.18 2.16 1.44
N LEU A 46 -23.84 2.00 1.39
CA LEU A 46 -23.05 1.74 2.59
C LEU A 46 -23.04 2.93 3.54
N ALA A 47 -22.86 4.15 3.03
CA ALA A 47 -22.90 5.38 3.82
C ALA A 47 -24.23 5.54 4.54
N ASP A 48 -25.35 5.32 3.84
CA ASP A 48 -26.70 5.36 4.40
C ASP A 48 -26.88 4.32 5.50
N THR A 49 -26.40 3.08 5.28
CA THR A 49 -26.44 2.01 6.28
C THR A 49 -25.61 2.36 7.54
N ILE A 50 -24.44 2.97 7.35
CA ILE A 50 -23.59 3.42 8.49
C ILE A 50 -24.30 4.52 9.27
N ALA A 51 -24.98 5.43 8.60
CA ALA A 51 -25.72 6.53 9.25
C ALA A 51 -26.90 6.03 10.13
N GLU A 52 -27.44 4.85 9.84
CA GLU A 52 -28.49 4.20 10.62
C GLU A 52 -27.99 3.47 11.89
N VAL A 53 -26.66 3.35 12.06
CA VAL A 53 -26.10 2.67 13.23
C VAL A 53 -26.25 3.51 14.50
N GLU A 54 -27.17 3.10 15.35
CA GLU A 54 -27.43 3.78 16.63
C GLU A 54 -26.40 3.41 17.72
N ARG A 55 -25.83 2.20 17.66
CA ARG A 55 -24.91 1.68 18.65
C ARG A 55 -23.74 0.93 18.04
N VAL A 56 -22.53 1.30 18.42
CA VAL A 56 -21.30 0.61 18.03
C VAL A 56 -20.98 -0.49 19.06
N GLU A 57 -21.08 -1.74 18.67
CA GLU A 57 -20.61 -2.86 19.48
C GLU A 57 -19.08 -2.97 19.40
N ARG A 58 -18.45 -3.16 20.55
CA ARG A 58 -16.99 -3.26 20.66
C ARG A 58 -16.58 -4.54 21.35
N MET A 59 -15.48 -5.12 20.91
CA MET A 59 -14.86 -6.29 21.51
C MET A 59 -13.36 -6.04 21.70
N PRO A 60 -12.76 -6.44 22.84
CA PRO A 60 -11.31 -6.43 22.99
C PRO A 60 -10.64 -7.26 21.90
N PHE A 61 -9.52 -6.76 21.34
CA PHE A 61 -8.80 -7.45 20.27
C PHE A 61 -8.39 -8.86 20.64
N ASP A 62 -7.79 -9.07 21.83
CA ASP A 62 -7.37 -10.39 22.32
C ASP A 62 -8.53 -11.39 22.42
N ARG A 63 -9.73 -10.91 22.75
CA ARG A 63 -10.92 -11.75 22.74
C ARG A 63 -11.30 -12.15 21.31
N GLY A 64 -11.20 -11.24 20.37
CA GLY A 64 -11.42 -11.53 18.95
C GLY A 64 -10.48 -12.61 18.42
N VAL A 65 -9.19 -12.51 18.77
CA VAL A 65 -8.17 -13.50 18.41
C VAL A 65 -8.46 -14.84 19.09
N SER A 66 -8.67 -14.86 20.42
CA SER A 66 -8.88 -16.11 21.18
C SER A 66 -10.14 -16.87 20.78
N THR A 67 -11.17 -16.17 20.27
CA THR A 67 -12.41 -16.77 19.76
C THR A 67 -12.36 -17.11 18.27
N GLY A 68 -11.27 -16.79 17.57
CA GLY A 68 -11.10 -17.02 16.13
C GLY A 68 -11.89 -16.08 15.22
N LEU A 69 -12.50 -15.01 15.77
CA LEU A 69 -13.16 -13.96 15.00
C LEU A 69 -12.15 -13.03 14.31
N ILE A 70 -10.96 -12.89 14.89
CA ILE A 70 -9.84 -12.16 14.30
C ILE A 70 -8.74 -13.18 14.02
N ARG A 71 -8.21 -13.17 12.82
CA ARG A 71 -7.07 -13.97 12.39
C ARG A 71 -6.10 -13.11 11.61
N GLU A 72 -4.82 -13.25 11.89
CA GLU A 72 -3.78 -12.67 11.06
C GLU A 72 -3.71 -13.39 9.71
N ILE A 73 -3.42 -12.64 8.66
CA ILE A 73 -3.25 -13.19 7.32
C ILE A 73 -1.93 -13.95 7.27
N SER A 74 -1.95 -15.15 6.70
CA SER A 74 -0.75 -15.96 6.48
C SER A 74 0.21 -15.26 5.49
N GLU A 75 1.51 -15.41 5.72
CA GLU A 75 2.56 -14.97 4.82
C GLU A 75 2.39 -15.54 3.39
N SER A 76 1.71 -16.66 3.24
CA SER A 76 1.40 -17.24 1.93
C SER A 76 0.65 -16.29 0.99
N VAL A 77 -0.19 -15.39 1.52
CA VAL A 77 -0.91 -14.38 0.72
C VAL A 77 0.08 -13.41 0.08
N HIS A 78 1.13 -13.02 0.82
CA HIS A 78 2.19 -12.16 0.29
C HIS A 78 3.01 -12.88 -0.80
N VAL A 79 3.39 -14.12 -0.57
CA VAL A 79 4.09 -14.96 -1.56
C VAL A 79 3.25 -15.11 -2.82
N ASN A 80 1.96 -15.40 -2.68
CA ASN A 80 1.03 -15.52 -3.81
C ASN A 80 0.88 -14.20 -4.57
N TYR A 81 0.87 -13.06 -3.85
CA TYR A 81 0.81 -11.73 -4.44
C TYR A 81 2.03 -11.46 -5.32
N ILE A 82 3.24 -11.70 -4.83
CA ILE A 82 4.47 -11.55 -5.60
C ILE A 82 4.43 -12.46 -6.83
N ALA A 83 4.13 -13.74 -6.65
CA ALA A 83 4.07 -14.71 -7.75
C ALA A 83 3.07 -14.30 -8.85
N ALA A 84 1.89 -13.80 -8.47
CA ALA A 84 0.87 -13.33 -9.40
C ALA A 84 1.34 -12.11 -10.21
N ASN A 85 2.03 -11.16 -9.58
CA ASN A 85 2.60 -10.00 -10.27
C ASN A 85 3.70 -10.41 -11.25
N ILE A 86 4.61 -11.29 -10.82
CA ILE A 86 5.67 -11.79 -11.70
C ILE A 86 5.09 -12.55 -12.91
N ALA A 87 4.05 -13.35 -12.69
CA ALA A 87 3.39 -14.07 -13.78
C ALA A 87 2.67 -13.16 -14.79
N ALA A 88 2.26 -11.97 -14.35
CA ALA A 88 1.61 -10.96 -15.21
C ALA A 88 2.60 -10.14 -16.05
N VAL A 89 3.88 -10.15 -15.69
CA VAL A 89 4.94 -9.38 -16.37
C VAL A 89 5.63 -10.27 -17.40
N SER A 90 5.71 -9.80 -18.65
CA SER A 90 6.56 -10.47 -19.66
C SER A 90 8.03 -10.18 -19.37
N PRO A 91 8.93 -11.17 -19.49
CA PRO A 91 10.36 -10.94 -19.36
C PRO A 91 10.83 -9.82 -20.30
N PRO A 92 11.66 -8.89 -19.85
CA PRO A 92 12.12 -7.80 -20.70
C PRO A 92 13.07 -8.32 -21.77
N ALA A 93 13.02 -7.71 -22.97
CA ALA A 93 13.95 -8.02 -24.05
C ALA A 93 15.39 -7.51 -23.78
N ARG A 94 15.55 -6.66 -22.76
CA ARG A 94 16.84 -6.10 -22.31
C ARG A 94 16.91 -6.17 -20.79
N PRO A 95 18.12 -6.14 -20.19
CA PRO A 95 18.24 -6.02 -18.73
C PRO A 95 17.45 -4.83 -18.17
N TRP A 96 16.89 -5.00 -16.98
CA TRP A 96 16.26 -3.91 -16.25
C TRP A 96 17.27 -2.79 -15.99
N ILE A 97 16.80 -1.55 -16.06
CA ILE A 97 17.60 -0.40 -15.62
C ILE A 97 17.51 -0.28 -14.11
N PRO A 98 18.57 0.19 -13.42
CA PRO A 98 18.52 0.46 -11.99
C PRO A 98 17.47 1.52 -11.65
N VAL A 99 16.87 1.39 -10.48
CA VAL A 99 15.87 2.34 -9.97
C VAL A 99 16.15 2.69 -8.51
N VAL A 100 15.99 3.96 -8.16
CA VAL A 100 15.81 4.35 -6.76
C VAL A 100 14.33 4.32 -6.44
N PHE A 101 13.96 3.58 -5.39
CA PHE A 101 12.58 3.42 -4.98
C PHE A 101 12.33 4.05 -3.60
N THR A 102 11.25 4.82 -3.48
CA THR A 102 10.77 5.34 -2.20
C THR A 102 9.29 5.03 -1.99
N PRO A 103 8.92 4.40 -0.85
CA PRO A 103 7.54 4.24 -0.43
C PRO A 103 7.00 5.45 0.33
N LEU A 104 7.71 6.57 0.42
CA LEU A 104 7.36 7.78 1.17
C LEU A 104 6.86 7.47 2.60
N HIS A 105 7.57 6.63 3.34
CA HIS A 105 7.19 6.09 4.66
C HIS A 105 5.91 5.25 4.66
N GLY A 106 5.44 4.80 3.52
CA GLY A 106 4.23 3.99 3.37
C GLY A 106 4.49 2.49 3.36
N THR A 107 3.49 1.74 2.88
CA THR A 107 3.47 0.27 2.91
C THR A 107 4.10 -0.38 1.68
N ALA A 108 4.48 0.41 0.67
CA ALA A 108 4.95 -0.10 -0.62
C ALA A 108 6.31 -0.83 -0.55
N HIS A 109 7.10 -0.67 0.52
CA HIS A 109 8.39 -1.34 0.66
C HIS A 109 8.28 -2.87 0.68
N THR A 110 7.25 -3.43 1.31
CA THR A 110 6.97 -4.88 1.37
C THR A 110 5.99 -5.35 0.29
N SER A 111 5.56 -4.50 -0.60
CA SER A 111 4.67 -4.87 -1.72
C SER A 111 5.33 -4.57 -3.06
N VAL A 112 5.47 -3.30 -3.41
CA VAL A 112 6.11 -2.89 -4.67
C VAL A 112 7.61 -3.22 -4.66
N GLY A 113 8.31 -2.93 -3.55
CA GLY A 113 9.73 -3.26 -3.41
C GLY A 113 10.02 -4.73 -3.65
N ASP A 114 9.30 -5.62 -2.95
CA ASP A 114 9.49 -7.07 -3.07
C ASP A 114 9.15 -7.60 -4.48
N VAL A 115 8.14 -7.02 -5.15
CA VAL A 115 7.82 -7.39 -6.54
C VAL A 115 8.91 -6.94 -7.50
N LEU A 116 9.45 -5.73 -7.36
CA LEU A 116 10.55 -5.24 -8.19
C LEU A 116 11.81 -6.11 -8.03
N GLU A 117 12.17 -6.45 -6.80
CA GLU A 117 13.29 -7.34 -6.50
C GLU A 117 13.08 -8.75 -7.10
N ALA A 118 11.89 -9.33 -6.90
CA ALA A 118 11.53 -10.63 -7.46
C ALA A 118 11.52 -10.63 -8.98
N ALA A 119 11.21 -9.50 -9.63
CA ALA A 119 11.31 -9.31 -11.08
C ALA A 119 12.76 -9.17 -11.56
N GLY A 120 13.73 -9.06 -10.65
CA GLY A 120 15.14 -8.87 -10.97
C GLY A 120 15.51 -7.43 -11.33
N VAL A 121 14.68 -6.45 -10.94
CA VAL A 121 14.99 -5.03 -11.08
C VAL A 121 16.08 -4.66 -10.07
N PRO A 122 17.20 -4.02 -10.48
CA PRO A 122 18.18 -3.50 -9.53
C PRO A 122 17.60 -2.32 -8.74
N VAL A 123 17.12 -2.57 -7.54
CA VAL A 123 16.46 -1.56 -6.69
C VAL A 123 17.45 -1.01 -5.66
N THR A 124 17.53 0.31 -5.58
CA THR A 124 18.15 1.03 -4.46
C THR A 124 17.03 1.70 -3.66
N ALA A 125 16.77 1.20 -2.46
CA ALA A 125 15.77 1.82 -1.59
C ALA A 125 16.29 3.15 -1.05
N GLN A 126 15.43 4.18 -1.00
CA GLN A 126 15.74 5.42 -0.29
C GLN A 126 15.68 5.16 1.22
N PRO A 127 16.81 5.17 1.95
CA PRO A 127 16.88 4.56 3.29
C PRO A 127 16.03 5.29 4.34
N GLU A 128 15.94 6.62 4.28
CA GLU A 128 15.23 7.41 5.26
C GLU A 128 13.70 7.32 5.12
N GLN A 129 13.20 6.94 3.94
CA GLN A 129 11.78 6.85 3.63
C GLN A 129 11.25 5.41 3.54
N SER A 130 12.13 4.40 3.66
CA SER A 130 11.77 2.98 3.51
C SER A 130 11.07 2.39 4.74
N VAL A 131 11.15 3.04 5.89
CA VAL A 131 10.49 2.59 7.12
C VAL A 131 9.12 3.28 7.24
N PRO A 132 8.03 2.50 7.43
CA PRO A 132 6.70 3.08 7.64
C PRO A 132 6.67 4.02 8.85
N ASP A 133 6.26 5.27 8.63
CA ASP A 133 6.08 6.26 9.69
C ASP A 133 4.97 7.25 9.30
N GLY A 134 3.79 7.12 9.93
CA GLY A 134 2.64 7.97 9.67
C GLY A 134 2.81 9.45 10.02
N ARG A 135 3.97 9.85 10.56
CA ARG A 135 4.32 11.28 10.78
C ARG A 135 5.01 11.89 9.57
N PHE A 136 5.42 11.08 8.58
CA PHE A 136 6.12 11.49 7.37
C PHE A 136 7.28 12.46 7.62
N PRO A 137 8.27 12.10 8.48
CA PRO A 137 9.23 13.06 9.04
C PRO A 137 10.13 13.73 8.00
N THR A 138 10.42 13.06 6.88
CA THR A 138 11.31 13.56 5.82
C THR A 138 10.56 14.16 4.63
N VAL A 139 9.23 14.14 4.66
CA VAL A 139 8.41 14.66 3.56
C VAL A 139 8.01 16.11 3.83
N PRO A 140 8.30 17.06 2.92
CA PRO A 140 7.88 18.45 3.06
C PRO A 140 6.37 18.57 3.25
N PHE A 141 5.97 19.48 4.13
CA PHE A 141 4.58 19.74 4.48
C PHE A 141 3.82 18.50 5.02
N LYS A 142 4.54 17.39 5.30
CA LYS A 142 3.96 16.10 5.72
C LYS A 142 2.86 15.60 4.77
N SER A 143 3.01 15.89 3.49
CA SER A 143 2.11 15.43 2.43
C SER A 143 2.88 14.46 1.52
N PRO A 144 2.77 13.14 1.77
CA PRO A 144 3.54 12.10 1.07
C PRO A 144 2.95 11.79 -0.31
N ASN A 145 2.80 12.83 -1.13
CA ASN A 145 2.27 12.73 -2.49
C ASN A 145 3.43 12.60 -3.49
N PRO A 146 3.59 11.46 -4.20
CA PRO A 146 4.63 11.26 -5.19
C PRO A 146 4.49 12.16 -6.44
N GLU A 147 3.34 12.81 -6.64
CA GLU A 147 3.17 13.82 -7.69
C GLU A 147 3.85 15.15 -7.33
N SER A 148 4.18 15.37 -6.06
CA SER A 148 4.95 16.52 -5.60
C SER A 148 6.43 16.24 -5.75
N ALA A 149 7.13 17.06 -6.55
CA ALA A 149 8.56 16.89 -6.77
C ALA A 149 9.37 16.93 -5.46
N GLU A 150 8.96 17.80 -4.54
CA GLU A 150 9.62 17.97 -3.24
C GLU A 150 9.53 16.72 -2.35
N ALA A 151 8.48 15.90 -2.50
CA ALA A 151 8.38 14.62 -1.78
C ALA A 151 9.43 13.62 -2.24
N LEU A 152 9.90 13.73 -3.47
CA LEU A 152 10.90 12.87 -4.11
C LEU A 152 12.34 13.40 -4.00
N ASP A 153 12.58 14.57 -3.43
CA ASP A 153 13.91 15.20 -3.38
C ASP A 153 15.00 14.26 -2.82
N LEU A 154 14.72 13.55 -1.72
CA LEU A 154 15.68 12.60 -1.14
C LEU A 154 15.97 11.41 -2.07
N ALA A 155 14.94 10.91 -2.76
CA ALA A 155 15.13 9.82 -3.70
C ALA A 155 15.89 10.28 -4.95
N ILE A 156 15.64 11.52 -5.42
CA ILE A 156 16.37 12.15 -6.51
C ILE A 156 17.84 12.36 -6.12
N GLN A 157 18.11 12.85 -4.92
CA GLN A 157 19.47 12.98 -4.40
C GLN A 157 20.18 11.63 -4.37
N THR A 158 19.53 10.59 -3.81
CA THR A 158 20.07 9.23 -3.79
C THR A 158 20.38 8.71 -5.19
N ALA A 159 19.52 9.00 -6.16
CA ALA A 159 19.73 8.62 -7.55
C ALA A 159 20.97 9.31 -8.16
N GLN A 160 21.11 10.60 -7.94
CA GLN A 160 22.29 11.39 -8.41
C GLN A 160 23.58 10.87 -7.79
N GLU A 161 23.61 10.60 -6.48
CA GLU A 161 24.79 10.09 -5.78
C GLU A 161 25.23 8.70 -6.27
N ASN A 162 24.27 7.88 -6.73
CA ASN A 162 24.53 6.52 -7.22
C ASN A 162 24.60 6.42 -8.76
N GLY A 163 24.42 7.51 -9.49
CA GLY A 163 24.42 7.50 -10.97
C GLY A 163 23.24 6.71 -11.55
N ILE A 164 22.08 6.77 -10.90
CA ILE A 164 20.85 6.10 -11.33
C ILE A 164 19.92 7.14 -11.97
N ASP A 165 19.40 6.84 -13.16
CA ASP A 165 18.61 7.80 -13.95
C ASP A 165 17.08 7.69 -13.69
N LEU A 166 16.63 6.69 -12.92
CA LEU A 166 15.21 6.46 -12.68
C LEU A 166 14.88 6.47 -11.19
N VAL A 167 13.87 7.27 -10.84
CA VAL A 167 13.27 7.30 -9.50
C VAL A 167 11.82 6.85 -9.61
N MET A 168 11.40 6.00 -8.68
CA MET A 168 10.01 5.57 -8.50
C MET A 168 9.55 5.87 -7.08
N GLY A 169 8.36 6.44 -6.95
CA GLY A 169 7.74 6.72 -5.66
C GLY A 169 6.32 6.18 -5.61
N CYS A 170 5.91 5.71 -4.44
CA CYS A 170 4.52 5.40 -4.13
C CYS A 170 4.04 6.25 -2.95
N ASP A 171 2.75 6.53 -2.93
CA ASP A 171 2.13 7.12 -1.76
C ASP A 171 2.04 6.09 -0.59
N PRO A 172 1.60 6.49 0.62
CA PRO A 172 1.57 5.58 1.76
C PRO A 172 0.71 4.33 1.62
N ASP A 173 -0.33 4.33 0.80
CA ASP A 173 -1.16 3.14 0.56
C ASP A 173 -0.78 2.38 -0.73
N ALA A 174 0.35 2.74 -1.31
CA ALA A 174 1.06 2.01 -2.37
C ALA A 174 0.48 2.19 -3.78
N ASP A 175 -0.12 3.34 -4.07
CA ASP A 175 -0.49 3.69 -5.44
C ASP A 175 0.40 4.78 -6.04
#